data_072ace42c0d27370c4820919c3d9adbb
#
_entry.id   072ace42c0d27370c4820919c3d9adbb
#
_cell.length_a   1.000
_cell.length_b   1.000
_cell.length_c   1.000
_cell.angle_alpha   90.00
_cell.angle_beta   90.00
_cell.angle_gamma   90.00
#
_symmetry.space_group_name_H-M   'P 1'
#
loop_
_entity.id
_entity.type
_entity.pdbx_description
1 polymer ?
#
loop_
_entity_poly.entity_id
_entity_poly.type
_entity_poly.pdbx_seq_one_letter_code
_entity_poly.pdbx_strand_id
1 'polypeptide(L)'
;MGYRILYHHRTQALDGQRVHINAIQQALRDQGHEVLEVSPLPAVESAGGRAVPTWRRRVLQSVAALTPKGAYEALELSYNVVGYRALMSAIRSFEPSFIYERYALNTVAGVWASKRAGVPLLLEVNSPLAEEKSRLNQLLFHGVALRLERYALRRATGVLAVTDVLADMLRASAGLRNGRVVTVHNGVDPDEIARREGERAAARAELGCGDDAVVVGAVGFFREWHGIDIALKAFADLRGAAPRATIVLVGDGPAVPDLQRLTIDLGLASSVTFTGAVPHERVARHLSAMDAVIIPRAVEYASPLKLFEYMAAGKAIIAPRQPNLLEVVTDGHDALCFDPDDVAGFRAVLARALRDADLRARLGAAARATIASKRLTWSGNAARITQTFERLTRGQQGGGRS
;
A
#
# COMPACT_ATOMS: atom_id res chain seq x y z
N MET A 1 -17.69 -3.19 23.75
CA MET A 1 -16.77 -2.26 24.46
C MET A 1 -15.65 -1.87 23.51
N GLY A 2 -15.33 -0.56 23.46
CA GLY A 2 -14.20 -0.06 22.69
C GLY A 2 -12.87 -0.42 23.34
N TYR A 3 -11.85 -0.68 22.52
CA TYR A 3 -10.48 -0.86 22.97
C TYR A 3 -9.73 0.47 22.96
N ARG A 4 -8.73 0.61 23.84
CA ARG A 4 -7.74 1.69 23.81
C ARG A 4 -6.50 1.18 23.09
N ILE A 5 -6.22 1.72 21.90
CA ILE A 5 -5.19 1.22 20.99
C ILE A 5 -4.06 2.22 20.91
N LEU A 6 -2.85 1.81 21.26
CA LEU A 6 -1.65 2.64 21.08
C LEU A 6 -1.04 2.33 19.72
N TYR A 7 -1.25 3.25 18.75
CA TYR A 7 -0.77 3.10 17.38
C TYR A 7 0.62 3.69 17.24
N HIS A 8 1.62 2.85 16.95
CA HIS A 8 3.02 3.27 16.80
C HIS A 8 3.52 3.07 15.38
N HIS A 9 4.22 4.07 14.85
CA HIS A 9 4.92 3.98 13.57
C HIS A 9 6.08 4.98 13.47
N ARG A 10 6.99 4.73 12.50
CA ARG A 10 8.10 5.64 12.17
C ARG A 10 7.96 6.28 10.79
N THR A 11 6.83 6.11 10.13
CA THR A 11 6.62 6.60 8.77
C THR A 11 6.61 8.11 8.73
N GLN A 12 7.49 8.68 7.90
CA GLN A 12 7.58 10.11 7.61
C GLN A 12 7.12 10.45 6.18
N ALA A 13 6.84 9.43 5.37
CA ALA A 13 6.39 9.58 4.00
C ALA A 13 4.97 10.16 3.95
N LEU A 14 4.69 10.96 2.93
CA LEU A 14 3.38 11.53 2.61
C LEU A 14 2.75 10.83 1.41
N ASP A 15 3.15 9.59 1.16
CA ASP A 15 2.67 8.72 0.08
C ASP A 15 1.58 7.75 0.56
N GLY A 16 1.36 6.68 -0.20
CA GLY A 16 0.39 5.63 0.14
C GLY A 16 0.55 5.03 1.54
N GLN A 17 1.75 5.13 2.16
CA GLN A 17 1.94 4.68 3.53
C GLN A 17 1.17 5.56 4.54
N ARG A 18 1.14 6.87 4.33
CA ARG A 18 0.37 7.78 5.19
C ARG A 18 -1.12 7.59 4.99
N VAL A 19 -1.55 7.37 3.74
CA VAL A 19 -2.95 7.03 3.43
C VAL A 19 -3.39 5.79 4.23
N HIS A 20 -2.62 4.72 4.17
CA HIS A 20 -2.88 3.49 4.93
C HIS A 20 -2.96 3.75 6.45
N ILE A 21 -1.98 4.47 7.02
CA ILE A 21 -1.94 4.78 8.47
C ILE A 21 -3.18 5.55 8.90
N ASN A 22 -3.54 6.60 8.15
CA ASN A 22 -4.70 7.41 8.48
C ASN A 22 -6.01 6.62 8.35
N ALA A 23 -6.15 5.85 7.28
CA ALA A 23 -7.35 5.08 6.99
C ALA A 23 -7.61 3.99 8.05
N ILE A 24 -6.57 3.25 8.46
CA ILE A 24 -6.74 2.20 9.47
C ILE A 24 -7.03 2.79 10.85
N GLN A 25 -6.39 3.91 11.23
CA GLN A 25 -6.68 4.59 12.48
C GLN A 25 -8.12 5.13 12.50
N GLN A 26 -8.57 5.73 11.39
CA GLN A 26 -9.94 6.24 11.28
C GLN A 26 -10.95 5.09 11.37
N ALA A 27 -10.73 3.98 10.65
CA ALA A 27 -11.61 2.82 10.70
C ALA A 27 -11.70 2.19 12.10
N LEU A 28 -10.62 2.21 12.88
CA LEU A 28 -10.64 1.77 14.28
C LEU A 28 -11.48 2.74 15.15
N ARG A 29 -11.34 4.05 14.96
CA ARG A 29 -12.14 5.05 15.69
C ARG A 29 -13.62 4.95 15.34
N ASP A 30 -13.96 4.73 14.06
CA ASP A 30 -15.34 4.58 13.58
C ASP A 30 -16.03 3.35 14.18
N GLN A 31 -15.26 2.33 14.61
CA GLN A 31 -15.76 1.17 15.36
C GLN A 31 -15.83 1.39 16.86
N GLY A 32 -15.64 2.60 17.34
CA GLY A 32 -15.79 2.97 18.75
C GLY A 32 -14.53 2.66 19.58
N HIS A 33 -13.36 2.52 18.95
CA HIS A 33 -12.08 2.37 19.66
C HIS A 33 -11.40 3.72 19.87
N GLU A 34 -10.72 3.88 20.99
CA GLU A 34 -9.84 5.02 21.22
C GLU A 34 -8.45 4.73 20.64
N VAL A 35 -7.94 5.61 19.77
CA VAL A 35 -6.63 5.43 19.14
C VAL A 35 -5.72 6.60 19.46
N LEU A 36 -4.62 6.33 20.18
CA LEU A 36 -3.54 7.27 20.43
C LEU A 36 -2.36 6.96 19.52
N GLU A 37 -1.99 7.91 18.64
CA GLU A 37 -0.82 7.79 17.78
C GLU A 37 0.46 8.20 18.51
N VAL A 38 1.50 7.37 18.41
CA VAL A 38 2.87 7.67 18.83
C VAL A 38 3.78 7.57 17.61
N SER A 39 4.35 8.67 17.19
CA SER A 39 5.26 8.74 16.04
C SER A 39 6.36 9.76 16.27
N PRO A 40 7.49 9.72 15.52
CA PRO A 40 8.58 10.70 15.64
C PRO A 40 8.19 12.12 15.23
N LEU A 41 7.15 12.26 14.44
CA LEU A 41 6.58 13.54 14.04
C LEU A 41 5.17 13.64 14.63
N PRO A 42 4.80 14.77 15.24
CA PRO A 42 3.43 14.99 15.67
C PRO A 42 2.48 14.81 14.47
N ALA A 43 1.31 14.25 14.73
CA ALA A 43 0.25 14.18 13.73
C ALA A 43 0.07 15.59 13.14
N VAL A 44 0.15 15.71 11.82
CA VAL A 44 -0.29 16.93 11.15
C VAL A 44 -1.81 16.91 11.32
N GLU A 45 -2.29 17.70 12.28
CA GLU A 45 -3.72 17.90 12.47
C GLU A 45 -4.33 18.29 11.13
N SER A 46 -5.27 17.51 10.69
CA SER A 46 -6.09 17.74 9.50
C SER A 46 -7.10 18.87 9.76
N ALA A 47 -6.62 20.05 10.16
CA ALA A 47 -7.38 21.29 10.21
C ALA A 47 -6.37 22.46 10.36
N GLY A 48 -5.91 23.02 9.23
CA GLY A 48 -5.25 24.33 9.22
C GLY A 48 -3.80 24.41 9.69
N GLY A 49 -3.12 23.29 9.90
CA GLY A 49 -1.71 23.28 10.33
C GLY A 49 -0.76 23.71 9.22
N ARG A 50 0.11 24.68 9.50
CA ARG A 50 1.14 25.19 8.60
C ARG A 50 1.99 24.05 8.07
N ALA A 51 1.97 23.86 6.75
CA ALA A 51 2.83 22.90 6.04
C ALA A 51 4.28 23.08 6.50
N VAL A 52 4.97 21.97 6.81
CA VAL A 52 6.40 22.00 7.13
C VAL A 52 7.11 22.67 5.96
N PRO A 53 7.86 23.76 6.19
CA PRO A 53 8.47 24.53 5.10
C PRO A 53 9.30 23.61 4.20
N THR A 54 9.13 23.75 2.89
CA THR A 54 9.78 22.91 1.86
C THR A 54 11.31 22.88 1.99
N TRP A 55 11.91 23.95 2.54
CA TRP A 55 13.35 24.01 2.79
C TRP A 55 13.81 23.06 3.90
N ARG A 56 13.05 22.89 5.00
CA ARG A 56 13.37 21.92 6.06
C ARG A 56 13.34 20.50 5.53
N ARG A 57 12.40 20.19 4.64
CA ARG A 57 12.29 18.88 3.98
C ARG A 57 13.49 18.66 3.04
N ARG A 58 13.88 19.67 2.26
CA ARG A 58 15.08 19.60 1.38
C ARG A 58 16.36 19.43 2.20
N VAL A 59 16.52 20.15 3.29
CA VAL A 59 17.69 20.02 4.17
C VAL A 59 17.77 18.63 4.79
N LEU A 60 16.67 18.08 5.29
CA LEU A 60 16.63 16.72 5.84
C LEU A 60 16.93 15.65 4.77
N GLN A 61 16.44 15.81 3.56
CA GLN A 61 16.74 14.93 2.44
C GLN A 61 18.20 15.06 1.99
N SER A 62 18.76 16.26 1.96
CA SER A 62 20.17 16.48 1.61
C SER A 62 21.11 15.95 2.70
N VAL A 63 20.78 16.11 3.96
CA VAL A 63 21.53 15.53 5.08
C VAL A 63 21.48 14.00 5.03
N ALA A 64 20.31 13.41 4.75
CA ALA A 64 20.17 11.97 4.60
C ALA A 64 21.00 11.42 3.41
N ALA A 65 21.06 12.16 2.29
CA ALA A 65 21.84 11.78 1.11
C ALA A 65 23.37 11.88 1.32
N LEU A 66 23.83 12.78 2.20
CA LEU A 66 25.25 12.99 2.52
C LEU A 66 25.70 12.16 3.73
N THR A 67 24.78 11.56 4.47
CA THR A 67 25.12 10.76 5.67
C THR A 67 25.65 9.39 5.25
N PRO A 68 26.86 8.99 5.71
CA PRO A 68 27.36 7.63 5.47
C PRO A 68 26.33 6.59 5.92
N LYS A 69 26.16 5.48 5.15
CA LYS A 69 25.16 4.43 5.42
C LYS A 69 25.18 3.97 6.87
N GLY A 70 26.37 3.74 7.46
CA GLY A 70 26.50 3.29 8.85
C GLY A 70 26.03 4.31 9.89
N ALA A 71 26.22 5.62 9.65
CA ALA A 71 25.74 6.66 10.55
C ALA A 71 24.20 6.77 10.52
N TYR A 72 23.61 6.60 9.33
CA TYR A 72 22.15 6.55 9.20
C TYR A 72 21.54 5.36 9.93
N GLU A 73 22.13 4.16 9.78
CA GLU A 73 21.69 2.96 10.50
C GLU A 73 21.87 3.11 12.03
N ALA A 74 22.97 3.73 12.48
CA ALA A 74 23.16 4.03 13.90
C ALA A 74 22.09 5.00 14.43
N LEU A 75 21.70 6.01 13.65
CA LEU A 75 20.59 6.90 13.99
C LEU A 75 19.26 6.16 14.06
N GLU A 76 18.99 5.26 13.12
CA GLU A 76 17.79 4.40 13.18
C GLU A 76 17.78 3.53 14.44
N LEU A 77 18.91 2.95 14.81
CA LEU A 77 19.04 2.16 16.04
C LEU A 77 18.85 3.00 17.31
N SER A 78 19.35 4.24 17.32
CA SER A 78 19.19 5.16 18.47
C SER A 78 17.73 5.52 18.74
N TYR A 79 16.89 5.51 17.70
CA TYR A 79 15.44 5.73 17.84
C TYR A 79 14.80 4.76 18.84
N ASN A 80 15.31 3.56 18.98
CA ASN A 80 14.74 2.58 19.92
C ASN A 80 14.68 3.11 21.36
N VAL A 81 15.64 3.91 21.78
CA VAL A 81 15.64 4.52 23.12
C VAL A 81 14.57 5.61 23.21
N VAL A 82 14.50 6.47 22.21
CA VAL A 82 13.52 7.56 22.16
C VAL A 82 12.10 7.01 22.04
N GLY A 83 11.88 6.08 21.09
CA GLY A 83 10.60 5.41 20.86
C GLY A 83 10.13 4.63 22.09
N TYR A 84 11.03 3.89 22.75
CA TYR A 84 10.72 3.20 24.00
C TYR A 84 10.24 4.16 25.10
N ARG A 85 10.94 5.28 25.32
CA ARG A 85 10.53 6.27 26.32
C ARG A 85 9.18 6.88 26.00
N ALA A 86 8.93 7.23 24.74
CA ALA A 86 7.66 7.78 24.28
C ALA A 86 6.52 6.78 24.50
N LEU A 87 6.72 5.52 24.08
CA LEU A 87 5.75 4.44 24.27
C LEU A 87 5.46 4.19 25.75
N MET A 88 6.49 4.12 26.62
CA MET A 88 6.30 3.92 28.04
C MET A 88 5.57 5.09 28.71
N SER A 89 5.77 6.31 28.25
CA SER A 89 5.00 7.48 28.71
C SER A 89 3.53 7.36 28.28
N ALA A 90 3.29 7.06 27.01
CA ALA A 90 1.94 6.87 26.47
C ALA A 90 1.20 5.69 27.13
N ILE A 91 1.87 4.57 27.40
CA ILE A 91 1.28 3.43 28.10
C ILE A 91 0.81 3.83 29.50
N ARG A 92 1.60 4.60 30.24
CA ARG A 92 1.23 5.04 31.60
C ARG A 92 0.03 5.99 31.63
N SER A 93 -0.08 6.88 30.66
CA SER A 93 -1.16 7.88 30.61
C SER A 93 -2.41 7.38 29.91
N PHE A 94 -2.26 6.49 28.93
CA PHE A 94 -3.33 6.04 28.08
C PHE A 94 -3.85 4.64 28.45
N GLU A 95 -3.10 3.82 29.19
CA GLU A 95 -3.46 2.45 29.61
C GLU A 95 -4.04 1.61 28.45
N PRO A 96 -3.28 1.38 27.36
CA PRO A 96 -3.81 0.74 26.17
C PRO A 96 -4.15 -0.73 26.39
N SER A 97 -5.20 -1.21 25.74
CA SER A 97 -5.55 -2.64 25.65
C SER A 97 -4.49 -3.43 24.88
N PHE A 98 -3.93 -2.81 23.85
CA PHE A 98 -2.80 -3.35 23.07
C PHE A 98 -2.07 -2.25 22.32
N ILE A 99 -0.83 -2.58 21.90
CA ILE A 99 -0.02 -1.78 20.99
C ILE A 99 -0.24 -2.32 19.58
N TYR A 100 -0.58 -1.45 18.62
CA TYR A 100 -0.55 -1.74 17.19
C TYR A 100 0.64 -1.02 16.60
N GLU A 101 1.65 -1.76 16.14
CA GLU A 101 2.86 -1.17 15.58
C GLU A 101 3.01 -1.50 14.10
N ARG A 102 3.18 -0.47 13.28
CA ARG A 102 3.63 -0.64 11.91
C ARG A 102 5.14 -0.81 11.92
N TYR A 103 5.59 -1.99 11.53
CA TYR A 103 7.00 -2.34 11.54
C TYR A 103 7.84 -1.37 10.71
N ALA A 104 8.95 -0.94 11.28
CA ALA A 104 9.99 -0.18 10.60
C ALA A 104 11.34 -0.85 10.85
N LEU A 105 12.24 -0.77 9.84
CA LEU A 105 13.56 -1.38 9.92
C LEU A 105 14.32 -0.95 11.19
N ASN A 106 15.06 -1.87 11.79
CA ASN A 106 15.86 -1.65 13.01
C ASN A 106 15.05 -1.20 14.23
N THR A 107 13.71 -1.34 14.23
CA THR A 107 12.84 -0.91 15.32
C THR A 107 12.40 -2.09 16.18
N VAL A 108 12.69 -1.99 17.50
CA VAL A 108 12.28 -2.96 18.52
C VAL A 108 11.68 -2.26 19.75
N ALA A 109 11.49 -0.96 19.70
CA ALA A 109 10.98 -0.14 20.80
C ALA A 109 9.62 -0.61 21.30
N GLY A 110 8.69 -0.96 20.38
CA GLY A 110 7.37 -1.50 20.73
C GLY A 110 7.46 -2.84 21.43
N VAL A 111 8.36 -3.72 21.00
CA VAL A 111 8.63 -5.01 21.66
C VAL A 111 9.12 -4.82 23.09
N TRP A 112 10.05 -3.90 23.33
CA TRP A 112 10.57 -3.61 24.66
C TRP A 112 9.50 -3.01 25.57
N ALA A 113 8.69 -2.08 25.03
CA ALA A 113 7.59 -1.44 25.76
C ALA A 113 6.50 -2.47 26.11
N SER A 114 6.07 -3.29 25.15
CA SER A 114 5.12 -4.38 25.33
C SER A 114 5.57 -5.34 26.44
N LYS A 115 6.81 -5.84 26.35
CA LYS A 115 7.36 -6.76 27.34
C LYS A 115 7.46 -6.12 28.75
N ARG A 116 7.87 -4.85 28.84
CA ARG A 116 8.06 -4.15 30.12
C ARG A 116 6.74 -3.86 30.82
N ALA A 117 5.72 -3.52 30.03
CA ALA A 117 4.42 -3.13 30.55
C ALA A 117 3.40 -4.28 30.60
N GLY A 118 3.69 -5.44 30.00
CA GLY A 118 2.74 -6.55 29.90
C GLY A 118 1.60 -6.28 28.90
N VAL A 119 1.72 -5.28 28.03
CA VAL A 119 0.69 -4.92 27.06
C VAL A 119 0.92 -5.71 25.76
N PRO A 120 -0.09 -6.44 25.22
CA PRO A 120 0.05 -7.18 23.96
C PRO A 120 0.47 -6.29 22.78
N LEU A 121 1.30 -6.83 21.87
CA LEU A 121 1.78 -6.16 20.67
C LEU A 121 1.29 -6.88 19.41
N LEU A 122 0.52 -6.19 18.57
CA LEU A 122 0.26 -6.59 17.19
C LEU A 122 1.22 -5.83 16.26
N LEU A 123 2.03 -6.57 15.50
CA LEU A 123 3.04 -6.02 14.61
C LEU A 123 2.57 -6.15 13.16
N GLU A 124 2.24 -5.04 12.51
CA GLU A 124 1.91 -4.98 11.09
C GLU A 124 3.19 -4.94 10.25
N VAL A 125 3.32 -5.85 9.30
CA VAL A 125 4.46 -5.95 8.39
C VAL A 125 3.99 -5.81 6.96
N ASN A 126 4.54 -4.83 6.24
CA ASN A 126 4.17 -4.50 4.86
C ASN A 126 5.20 -4.97 3.83
N SER A 127 6.42 -5.25 4.27
CA SER A 127 7.49 -5.85 3.47
C SER A 127 8.55 -6.47 4.36
N PRO A 128 9.37 -7.42 3.87
CA PRO A 128 10.51 -7.99 4.58
C PRO A 128 11.69 -7.00 4.50
N LEU A 129 11.61 -5.89 5.27
CA LEU A 129 12.46 -4.70 5.12
C LEU A 129 13.96 -5.00 5.19
N ALA A 130 14.37 -5.90 6.10
CA ALA A 130 15.78 -6.25 6.24
C ALA A 130 16.31 -7.01 5.00
N GLU A 131 15.51 -7.92 4.45
CA GLU A 131 15.87 -8.67 3.25
C GLU A 131 15.83 -7.78 2.00
N GLU A 132 14.77 -6.98 1.84
CA GLU A 132 14.59 -6.05 0.72
C GLU A 132 15.76 -5.06 0.61
N LYS A 133 16.08 -4.37 1.71
CA LYS A 133 17.18 -3.40 1.73
C LYS A 133 18.55 -4.06 1.60
N SER A 134 18.70 -5.30 2.09
CA SER A 134 19.92 -6.08 1.90
C SER A 134 20.16 -6.41 0.42
N ARG A 135 19.12 -6.90 -0.28
CA ARG A 135 19.19 -7.18 -1.74
C ARG A 135 19.53 -5.94 -2.56
N LEU A 136 19.07 -4.76 -2.13
CA LEU A 136 19.37 -3.48 -2.78
C LEU A 136 20.73 -2.87 -2.36
N ASN A 137 21.56 -3.58 -1.60
CA ASN A 137 22.83 -3.07 -1.07
C ASN A 137 22.69 -1.75 -0.27
N GLN A 138 21.57 -1.55 0.38
CA GLN A 138 21.27 -0.33 1.13
C GLN A 138 21.66 -0.43 2.61
N LEU A 139 22.09 -1.60 3.10
CA LEU A 139 22.47 -1.84 4.50
C LEU A 139 23.97 -2.15 4.62
N LEU A 140 24.61 -1.50 5.59
CA LEU A 140 25.97 -1.85 6.03
C LEU A 140 25.92 -2.97 7.08
N PHE A 141 24.98 -2.88 8.03
CA PHE A 141 24.80 -3.84 9.13
C PHE A 141 23.64 -4.81 8.88
N HIS A 142 23.56 -5.41 7.67
CA HIS A 142 22.44 -6.29 7.29
C HIS A 142 22.21 -7.43 8.28
N GLY A 143 23.27 -8.02 8.86
CA GLY A 143 23.13 -9.08 9.85
C GLY A 143 22.47 -8.62 11.16
N VAL A 144 22.68 -7.34 11.54
CA VAL A 144 22.00 -6.73 12.70
C VAL A 144 20.53 -6.52 12.37
N ALA A 145 20.25 -5.95 11.19
CA ALA A 145 18.88 -5.70 10.76
C ALA A 145 18.05 -6.99 10.71
N LEU A 146 18.57 -8.07 10.11
CA LEU A 146 17.91 -9.39 10.09
C LEU A 146 17.67 -9.97 11.49
N ARG A 147 18.62 -9.81 12.41
CA ARG A 147 18.46 -10.29 13.80
C ARG A 147 17.38 -9.50 14.54
N LEU A 148 17.34 -8.17 14.37
CA LEU A 148 16.34 -7.30 15.00
C LEU A 148 14.95 -7.56 14.42
N GLU A 149 14.81 -7.74 13.10
CA GLU A 149 13.55 -8.10 12.45
C GLU A 149 13.03 -9.43 13.00
N ARG A 150 13.85 -10.48 13.01
CA ARG A 150 13.48 -11.79 13.59
C ARG A 150 13.12 -11.69 15.06
N TYR A 151 13.85 -10.86 15.82
CA TYR A 151 13.55 -10.63 17.23
C TYR A 151 12.17 -9.96 17.39
N ALA A 152 11.89 -8.91 16.64
CA ALA A 152 10.59 -8.23 16.68
C ALA A 152 9.44 -9.19 16.33
N LEU A 153 9.57 -9.93 15.23
CA LEU A 153 8.59 -10.92 14.77
C LEU A 153 8.32 -12.01 15.83
N ARG A 154 9.38 -12.55 16.44
CA ARG A 154 9.26 -13.61 17.46
C ARG A 154 8.67 -13.14 18.78
N ARG A 155 8.82 -11.86 19.13
CA ARG A 155 8.38 -11.29 20.41
C ARG A 155 7.03 -10.62 20.37
N ALA A 156 6.54 -10.21 19.19
CA ALA A 156 5.19 -9.70 19.05
C ALA A 156 4.15 -10.76 19.49
N THR A 157 3.05 -10.34 20.06
CA THR A 157 1.92 -11.20 20.41
C THR A 157 1.30 -11.80 19.15
N GLY A 158 1.15 -10.99 18.11
CA GLY A 158 0.71 -11.39 16.79
C GLY A 158 1.40 -10.56 15.70
N VAL A 159 1.51 -11.14 14.50
CA VAL A 159 2.06 -10.50 13.30
C VAL A 159 0.95 -10.42 12.26
N LEU A 160 0.75 -9.23 11.70
CA LEU A 160 -0.21 -8.98 10.64
C LEU A 160 0.56 -8.73 9.34
N ALA A 161 0.46 -9.64 8.39
CA ALA A 161 1.09 -9.52 7.08
C ALA A 161 0.06 -9.05 6.04
N VAL A 162 0.48 -8.23 5.07
CA VAL A 162 -0.44 -7.68 4.07
C VAL A 162 -0.78 -8.63 2.93
N THR A 163 -0.11 -9.79 2.84
CA THR A 163 -0.41 -10.87 1.88
C THR A 163 -0.07 -12.23 2.50
N ASP A 164 -0.64 -13.30 1.97
CA ASP A 164 -0.28 -14.67 2.37
C ASP A 164 1.15 -15.01 1.97
N VAL A 165 1.60 -14.55 0.80
CA VAL A 165 3.00 -14.66 0.36
C VAL A 165 3.95 -14.06 1.40
N LEU A 166 3.68 -12.83 1.85
CA LEU A 166 4.49 -12.20 2.89
C LEU A 166 4.39 -12.95 4.21
N ALA A 167 3.21 -13.42 4.59
CA ALA A 167 3.01 -14.20 5.81
C ALA A 167 3.88 -15.46 5.82
N ASP A 168 3.97 -16.17 4.69
CA ASP A 168 4.82 -17.37 4.53
C ASP A 168 6.30 -17.02 4.60
N MET A 169 6.74 -15.94 3.95
CA MET A 169 8.11 -15.43 4.07
C MET A 169 8.48 -15.13 5.53
N LEU A 170 7.60 -14.46 6.27
CA LEU A 170 7.83 -14.12 7.68
C LEU A 170 7.84 -15.36 8.57
N ARG A 171 6.95 -16.34 8.31
CA ARG A 171 6.98 -17.63 9.03
C ARG A 171 8.30 -18.36 8.82
N ALA A 172 8.75 -18.45 7.58
CA ALA A 172 10.00 -19.10 7.24
C ALA A 172 11.22 -18.39 7.84
N SER A 173 11.31 -17.06 7.68
CA SER A 173 12.48 -16.29 8.13
C SER A 173 12.64 -16.24 9.64
N ALA A 174 11.53 -16.19 10.39
CA ALA A 174 11.53 -16.06 11.85
C ALA A 174 11.15 -17.36 12.60
N GLY A 175 10.80 -18.44 11.91
CA GLY A 175 10.35 -19.70 12.53
C GLY A 175 9.07 -19.51 13.37
N LEU A 176 8.08 -18.80 12.81
CA LEU A 176 6.84 -18.51 13.52
C LEU A 176 5.84 -19.65 13.37
N ARG A 177 5.10 -19.94 14.44
CA ARG A 177 4.03 -20.95 14.41
C ARG A 177 2.82 -20.43 13.61
N ASN A 178 2.10 -21.37 12.99
CA ASN A 178 0.79 -21.09 12.40
C ASN A 178 -0.15 -20.49 13.46
N GLY A 179 -0.96 -19.52 13.08
CA GLY A 179 -1.89 -18.82 13.97
C GLY A 179 -1.35 -17.56 14.64
N ARG A 180 0.00 -17.36 14.70
CA ARG A 180 0.58 -16.08 15.16
C ARG A 180 0.72 -15.05 14.02
N VAL A 181 0.77 -15.50 12.77
CA VAL A 181 0.80 -14.64 11.59
C VAL A 181 -0.56 -14.71 10.92
N VAL A 182 -1.19 -13.56 10.74
CA VAL A 182 -2.51 -13.39 10.14
C VAL A 182 -2.39 -12.46 8.95
N THR A 183 -3.01 -12.82 7.86
CA THR A 183 -3.06 -11.96 6.67
C THR A 183 -4.18 -10.94 6.80
N VAL A 184 -3.83 -9.68 6.63
CA VAL A 184 -4.74 -8.55 6.56
C VAL A 184 -4.34 -7.73 5.34
N HIS A 185 -4.97 -8.02 4.21
CA HIS A 185 -4.74 -7.27 2.97
C HIS A 185 -5.02 -5.79 3.18
N ASN A 186 -4.46 -4.94 2.32
CA ASN A 186 -4.86 -3.55 2.31
C ASN A 186 -6.37 -3.42 2.02
N GLY A 187 -6.93 -2.27 2.31
CA GLY A 187 -8.34 -1.98 2.12
C GLY A 187 -8.56 -0.71 1.32
N VAL A 188 -9.80 -0.41 1.09
CA VAL A 188 -10.28 0.82 0.45
C VAL A 188 -11.52 1.32 1.18
N ASP A 189 -11.85 2.59 1.03
CA ASP A 189 -13.17 3.14 1.32
C ASP A 189 -14.01 3.17 0.03
N PRO A 190 -14.95 2.21 -0.16
CA PRO A 190 -15.76 2.16 -1.37
C PRO A 190 -16.66 3.38 -1.54
N ASP A 191 -17.11 3.98 -0.43
CA ASP A 191 -18.01 5.13 -0.46
C ASP A 191 -17.27 6.39 -0.92
N GLU A 192 -16.00 6.56 -0.56
CA GLU A 192 -15.16 7.63 -1.08
C GLU A 192 -15.04 7.56 -2.60
N ILE A 193 -14.81 6.36 -3.13
CA ILE A 193 -14.70 6.13 -4.56
C ILE A 193 -16.06 6.38 -5.26
N ALA A 194 -17.15 5.83 -4.72
CA ALA A 194 -18.48 5.93 -5.30
C ALA A 194 -18.99 7.39 -5.40
N ARG A 195 -18.65 8.23 -4.44
CA ARG A 195 -19.02 9.68 -4.47
C ARG A 195 -18.49 10.42 -5.70
N ARG A 196 -17.45 9.88 -6.39
CA ARG A 196 -16.82 10.51 -7.56
C ARG A 196 -17.27 9.91 -8.89
N GLU A 197 -18.13 8.88 -8.91
CA GLU A 197 -18.58 8.24 -10.15
C GLU A 197 -19.31 9.20 -11.09
N GLY A 198 -20.12 10.11 -10.56
CA GLY A 198 -20.83 11.14 -11.34
C GLY A 198 -19.92 12.18 -11.99
N GLU A 199 -18.64 12.24 -11.63
CA GLU A 199 -17.69 13.22 -12.16
C GLU A 199 -17.01 12.79 -13.47
N ARG A 200 -17.36 11.62 -14.05
CA ARG A 200 -16.70 11.04 -15.22
C ARG A 200 -16.54 12.00 -16.40
N ALA A 201 -17.63 12.67 -16.83
CA ALA A 201 -17.57 13.59 -17.96
C ALA A 201 -16.63 14.78 -17.68
N ALA A 202 -16.74 15.38 -16.50
CA ALA A 202 -15.87 16.49 -16.09
C ALA A 202 -14.40 16.06 -15.97
N ALA A 203 -14.14 14.86 -15.43
CA ALA A 203 -12.79 14.31 -15.33
C ALA A 203 -12.18 14.02 -16.70
N ARG A 204 -12.98 13.51 -17.67
CA ARG A 204 -12.53 13.30 -19.05
C ARG A 204 -12.19 14.60 -19.75
N ALA A 205 -13.04 15.62 -19.61
CA ALA A 205 -12.78 16.95 -20.19
C ALA A 205 -11.49 17.56 -19.63
N GLU A 206 -11.25 17.46 -18.30
CA GLU A 206 -10.02 17.93 -17.65
C GLU A 206 -8.78 17.21 -18.19
N LEU A 207 -8.88 15.92 -18.50
CA LEU A 207 -7.79 15.08 -18.98
C LEU A 207 -7.62 15.12 -20.52
N GLY A 208 -8.46 15.86 -21.22
CA GLY A 208 -8.43 15.93 -22.69
C GLY A 208 -8.87 14.61 -23.37
N CYS A 209 -9.63 13.77 -22.68
CA CYS A 209 -10.13 12.50 -23.20
C CYS A 209 -11.48 12.73 -23.89
N GLY A 210 -11.62 12.27 -25.13
CA GLY A 210 -12.93 12.30 -25.82
C GLY A 210 -13.97 11.41 -25.14
N ASP A 211 -15.25 11.75 -25.33
CA ASP A 211 -16.37 11.00 -24.72
C ASP A 211 -16.41 9.54 -25.20
N ASP A 212 -16.06 9.29 -26.44
CA ASP A 212 -16.02 7.97 -27.08
C ASP A 212 -14.65 7.27 -26.99
N ALA A 213 -13.67 7.89 -26.33
CA ALA A 213 -12.37 7.30 -26.14
C ALA A 213 -12.41 6.13 -25.13
N VAL A 214 -11.61 5.10 -25.38
CA VAL A 214 -11.32 4.07 -24.36
C VAL A 214 -10.11 4.53 -23.55
N VAL A 215 -10.34 4.88 -22.30
CA VAL A 215 -9.30 5.41 -21.40
C VAL A 215 -8.71 4.31 -20.54
N VAL A 216 -7.43 4.03 -20.75
CA VAL A 216 -6.64 3.11 -19.92
C VAL A 216 -5.81 3.93 -18.94
N GLY A 217 -5.83 3.59 -17.66
CA GLY A 217 -5.13 4.36 -16.64
C GLY A 217 -4.17 3.58 -15.78
N ALA A 218 -3.20 4.30 -15.22
CA ALA A 218 -2.40 3.84 -14.09
C ALA A 218 -2.25 4.96 -13.07
N VAL A 219 -2.27 4.60 -11.77
CA VAL A 219 -2.13 5.54 -10.67
C VAL A 219 -0.92 5.17 -9.83
N GLY A 220 -0.14 6.16 -9.38
CA GLY A 220 0.89 5.94 -8.37
C GLY A 220 2.12 6.83 -8.49
N PHE A 221 3.12 6.50 -7.68
CA PHE A 221 4.47 7.08 -7.73
C PHE A 221 5.33 6.21 -8.65
N PHE A 222 5.49 6.63 -9.91
CA PHE A 222 6.08 5.82 -10.97
C PHE A 222 7.59 5.61 -10.79
N ARG A 223 7.97 4.35 -10.65
CA ARG A 223 9.36 3.86 -10.63
C ARG A 223 9.57 2.90 -11.79
N GLU A 224 10.80 2.69 -12.22
CA GLU A 224 11.14 1.81 -13.34
C GLU A 224 10.54 0.39 -13.18
N TRP A 225 10.60 -0.14 -11.97
CA TRP A 225 10.07 -1.48 -11.69
C TRP A 225 8.54 -1.62 -11.78
N HIS A 226 7.78 -0.54 -11.97
CA HIS A 226 6.35 -0.61 -12.23
C HIS A 226 6.01 -1.07 -13.65
N GLY A 227 6.97 -1.04 -14.60
CA GLY A 227 6.80 -1.56 -15.95
C GLY A 227 5.86 -0.72 -16.83
N ILE A 228 5.69 0.58 -16.56
CA ILE A 228 4.84 1.45 -17.39
C ILE A 228 5.39 1.57 -18.83
N ASP A 229 6.70 1.45 -19.01
CA ASP A 229 7.34 1.41 -20.34
C ASP A 229 6.83 0.23 -21.18
N ILE A 230 6.59 -0.94 -20.56
CA ILE A 230 6.00 -2.12 -21.23
C ILE A 230 4.58 -1.78 -21.73
N ALA A 231 3.80 -1.09 -20.88
CA ALA A 231 2.45 -0.68 -21.23
C ALA A 231 2.44 0.32 -22.41
N LEU A 232 3.34 1.30 -22.42
CA LEU A 232 3.47 2.27 -23.51
C LEU A 232 3.86 1.60 -24.83
N LYS A 233 4.83 0.67 -24.82
CA LYS A 233 5.25 -0.10 -26.01
C LYS A 233 4.09 -0.95 -26.56
N ALA A 234 3.42 -1.71 -25.68
CA ALA A 234 2.26 -2.52 -26.07
C ALA A 234 1.11 -1.66 -26.62
N PHE A 235 0.90 -0.49 -26.06
CA PHE A 235 -0.12 0.45 -26.55
C PHE A 235 0.23 1.03 -27.92
N ALA A 236 1.51 1.34 -28.18
CA ALA A 236 1.97 1.79 -29.49
C ALA A 236 1.65 0.75 -30.58
N ASP A 237 1.90 -0.53 -30.32
CA ASP A 237 1.58 -1.64 -31.23
C ASP A 237 0.07 -1.74 -31.53
N LEU A 238 -0.78 -1.31 -30.60
CA LEU A 238 -2.23 -1.42 -30.69
C LEU A 238 -2.93 -0.16 -31.27
N ARG A 239 -2.20 0.93 -31.49
CA ARG A 239 -2.78 2.20 -31.98
C ARG A 239 -3.60 2.06 -33.26
N GLY A 240 -3.12 1.30 -34.23
CA GLY A 240 -3.84 1.07 -35.48
C GLY A 240 -5.19 0.36 -35.30
N ALA A 241 -5.26 -0.55 -34.32
CA ALA A 241 -6.45 -1.33 -34.02
C ALA A 241 -7.41 -0.64 -33.00
N ALA A 242 -6.93 0.37 -32.28
CA ALA A 242 -7.70 1.12 -31.29
C ALA A 242 -7.37 2.63 -31.37
N PRO A 243 -7.70 3.32 -32.47
CA PRO A 243 -7.28 4.70 -32.73
C PRO A 243 -7.84 5.72 -31.72
N ARG A 244 -8.95 5.40 -31.05
CA ARG A 244 -9.60 6.25 -30.05
C ARG A 244 -9.15 5.93 -28.61
N ALA A 245 -8.24 4.95 -28.43
CA ALA A 245 -7.72 4.65 -27.11
C ALA A 245 -6.73 5.71 -26.62
N THR A 246 -6.75 6.00 -25.34
CA THR A 246 -5.82 6.92 -24.67
C THR A 246 -5.29 6.30 -23.39
N ILE A 247 -4.08 6.70 -22.97
CA ILE A 247 -3.52 6.35 -21.65
C ILE A 247 -3.49 7.59 -20.76
N VAL A 248 -3.90 7.44 -19.51
CA VAL A 248 -3.79 8.46 -18.47
C VAL A 248 -2.91 7.93 -17.34
N LEU A 249 -1.80 8.60 -17.08
CA LEU A 249 -0.85 8.28 -16.03
C LEU A 249 -1.02 9.31 -14.91
N VAL A 250 -1.68 8.89 -13.80
CA VAL A 250 -2.01 9.75 -12.67
C VAL A 250 -0.95 9.60 -11.59
N GLY A 251 -0.18 10.65 -11.37
CA GLY A 251 0.88 10.66 -10.38
C GLY A 251 2.21 11.13 -10.94
N ASP A 252 3.23 11.05 -10.09
CA ASP A 252 4.59 11.50 -10.37
C ASP A 252 5.59 10.40 -10.01
N GLY A 253 6.87 10.63 -10.18
CA GLY A 253 7.91 9.70 -9.77
C GLY A 253 9.18 9.79 -10.62
N PRO A 254 10.26 9.14 -10.19
CA PRO A 254 11.55 9.23 -10.86
C PRO A 254 11.56 8.69 -12.30
N ALA A 255 10.64 7.79 -12.64
CA ALA A 255 10.53 7.26 -14.01
C ALA A 255 9.80 8.18 -14.98
N VAL A 256 9.07 9.21 -14.52
CA VAL A 256 8.23 10.07 -15.37
C VAL A 256 9.01 10.74 -16.50
N PRO A 257 10.21 11.33 -16.31
CA PRO A 257 10.94 11.94 -17.41
C PRO A 257 11.30 10.96 -18.53
N ASP A 258 11.66 9.73 -18.19
CA ASP A 258 11.99 8.69 -19.15
C ASP A 258 10.75 8.17 -19.88
N LEU A 259 9.63 8.02 -19.16
CA LEU A 259 8.34 7.64 -19.74
C LEU A 259 7.81 8.71 -20.70
N GLN A 260 8.02 9.99 -20.42
CA GLN A 260 7.67 11.09 -21.32
C GLN A 260 8.49 11.06 -22.60
N ARG A 261 9.81 10.84 -22.50
CA ARG A 261 10.68 10.65 -23.67
C ARG A 261 10.23 9.46 -24.50
N LEU A 262 10.03 8.31 -23.89
CA LEU A 262 9.55 7.11 -24.55
C LEU A 262 8.19 7.34 -25.26
N THR A 263 7.30 8.12 -24.65
CA THR A 263 6.00 8.49 -25.28
C THR A 263 6.20 9.26 -26.58
N ILE A 264 7.17 10.17 -26.62
CA ILE A 264 7.51 10.94 -27.84
C ILE A 264 8.12 10.01 -28.90
N ASP A 265 9.10 9.18 -28.49
CA ASP A 265 9.81 8.26 -29.39
C ASP A 265 8.87 7.24 -30.05
N LEU A 266 7.81 6.83 -29.33
CA LEU A 266 6.77 5.93 -29.82
C LEU A 266 5.65 6.63 -30.61
N GLY A 267 5.70 7.94 -30.79
CA GLY A 267 4.67 8.72 -31.50
C GLY A 267 3.33 8.78 -30.74
N LEU A 268 3.33 8.64 -29.42
CA LEU A 268 2.14 8.59 -28.58
C LEU A 268 1.79 9.92 -27.90
N ALA A 269 2.47 11.02 -28.19
CA ALA A 269 2.33 12.31 -27.50
C ALA A 269 0.89 12.83 -27.44
N SER A 270 0.07 12.58 -28.47
CA SER A 270 -1.35 12.97 -28.52
C SER A 270 -2.32 11.98 -27.83
N SER A 271 -1.81 10.89 -27.28
CA SER A 271 -2.64 9.77 -26.78
C SER A 271 -2.25 9.33 -25.38
N VAL A 272 -1.28 9.99 -24.76
CA VAL A 272 -0.83 9.73 -23.39
C VAL A 272 -0.83 11.03 -22.60
N THR A 273 -1.55 11.06 -21.50
CA THR A 273 -1.64 12.21 -20.60
C THR A 273 -0.92 11.88 -19.29
N PHE A 274 -0.02 12.74 -18.86
CA PHE A 274 0.63 12.72 -17.55
C PHE A 274 0.03 13.82 -16.68
N THR A 275 -0.58 13.47 -15.55
CA THR A 275 -1.19 14.50 -14.67
C THR A 275 -0.19 15.17 -13.73
N GLY A 276 1.00 14.57 -13.53
CA GLY A 276 1.86 14.89 -12.40
C GLY A 276 1.26 14.46 -11.06
N ALA A 277 1.88 14.88 -9.96
CA ALA A 277 1.41 14.57 -8.62
C ALA A 277 0.02 15.18 -8.37
N VAL A 278 -0.92 14.34 -7.91
CA VAL A 278 -2.27 14.77 -7.53
C VAL A 278 -2.51 14.45 -6.05
N PRO A 279 -3.30 15.28 -5.33
CA PRO A 279 -3.76 14.95 -3.99
C PRO A 279 -4.56 13.64 -3.99
N HIS A 280 -4.43 12.84 -2.92
CA HIS A 280 -5.08 11.53 -2.86
C HIS A 280 -6.60 11.61 -3.06
N GLU A 281 -7.23 12.65 -2.50
CA GLU A 281 -8.68 12.89 -2.62
C GLU A 281 -9.14 13.10 -4.08
N ARG A 282 -8.23 13.42 -4.99
CA ARG A 282 -8.51 13.57 -6.43
C ARG A 282 -8.29 12.29 -7.23
N VAL A 283 -7.66 11.27 -6.66
CA VAL A 283 -7.40 9.99 -7.35
C VAL A 283 -8.70 9.33 -7.80
N ALA A 284 -9.70 9.26 -6.92
CA ALA A 284 -11.02 8.69 -7.24
C ALA A 284 -11.70 9.39 -8.43
N ARG A 285 -11.57 10.73 -8.53
CA ARG A 285 -12.06 11.50 -9.67
C ARG A 285 -11.35 11.11 -10.97
N HIS A 286 -10.03 10.98 -10.96
CA HIS A 286 -9.29 10.55 -12.16
C HIS A 286 -9.64 9.11 -12.55
N LEU A 287 -9.84 8.22 -11.57
CA LEU A 287 -10.30 6.86 -11.81
C LEU A 287 -11.69 6.84 -12.47
N SER A 288 -12.58 7.78 -12.17
CA SER A 288 -13.90 7.85 -12.79
C SER A 288 -13.81 8.01 -14.32
N ALA A 289 -12.79 8.72 -14.83
CA ALA A 289 -12.56 8.92 -16.26
C ALA A 289 -12.16 7.64 -17.01
N MET A 290 -11.57 6.65 -16.32
CA MET A 290 -10.97 5.47 -16.91
C MET A 290 -12.01 4.38 -17.20
N ASP A 291 -11.72 3.53 -18.19
CA ASP A 291 -12.48 2.32 -18.55
C ASP A 291 -11.76 1.06 -18.09
N ALA A 292 -10.45 1.06 -18.21
CA ALA A 292 -9.58 0.00 -17.75
C ALA A 292 -8.37 0.58 -17.02
N VAL A 293 -7.75 -0.22 -16.18
CA VAL A 293 -6.56 0.17 -15.40
C VAL A 293 -5.51 -0.92 -15.46
N ILE A 294 -4.24 -0.51 -15.36
CA ILE A 294 -3.12 -1.43 -15.52
C ILE A 294 -2.20 -1.42 -14.30
N ILE A 295 -1.71 -2.61 -13.98
CA ILE A 295 -0.59 -2.87 -13.08
C ILE A 295 0.39 -3.74 -13.87
N PRO A 296 1.32 -3.16 -14.67
CA PRO A 296 2.17 -3.97 -15.54
C PRO A 296 3.16 -4.84 -14.79
N ARG A 297 3.63 -4.37 -13.63
CA ARG A 297 4.46 -5.12 -12.68
C ARG A 297 4.10 -4.78 -11.24
N ALA A 298 4.25 -5.75 -10.35
CA ALA A 298 4.10 -5.58 -8.91
C ALA A 298 5.23 -6.30 -8.17
N VAL A 299 5.48 -5.89 -6.94
CA VAL A 299 6.39 -6.61 -6.03
C VAL A 299 5.67 -7.84 -5.50
N GLU A 300 6.31 -9.00 -5.53
CA GLU A 300 5.69 -10.31 -5.29
C GLU A 300 5.05 -10.51 -3.91
N TYR A 301 5.48 -9.76 -2.91
CA TYR A 301 4.92 -9.83 -1.55
C TYR A 301 4.05 -8.63 -1.18
N ALA A 302 3.93 -7.63 -2.07
CA ALA A 302 3.21 -6.40 -1.76
C ALA A 302 1.70 -6.55 -1.91
N SER A 303 0.96 -5.75 -1.14
CA SER A 303 -0.48 -5.53 -1.30
C SER A 303 -0.68 -4.10 -1.82
N PRO A 304 -0.70 -3.88 -3.15
CA PRO A 304 -0.71 -2.53 -3.70
C PRO A 304 -2.07 -1.85 -3.47
N LEU A 305 -2.10 -0.69 -2.79
CA LEU A 305 -3.32 0.07 -2.50
C LEU A 305 -4.16 0.33 -3.75
N LYS A 306 -3.49 0.69 -4.86
CA LYS A 306 -4.15 0.97 -6.15
C LYS A 306 -5.04 -0.17 -6.63
N LEU A 307 -4.71 -1.44 -6.32
CA LEU A 307 -5.53 -2.59 -6.72
C LEU A 307 -6.94 -2.50 -6.10
N PHE A 308 -7.02 -2.17 -4.81
CA PHE A 308 -8.29 -2.03 -4.09
C PHE A 308 -9.08 -0.81 -4.55
N GLU A 309 -8.39 0.30 -4.84
CA GLU A 309 -9.01 1.49 -5.42
C GLU A 309 -9.59 1.21 -6.81
N TYR A 310 -8.87 0.47 -7.64
CA TYR A 310 -9.31 0.05 -8.98
C TYR A 310 -10.53 -0.87 -8.91
N MET A 311 -10.51 -1.83 -8.01
CA MET A 311 -11.63 -2.73 -7.76
C MET A 311 -12.87 -1.96 -7.27
N ALA A 312 -12.72 -1.09 -6.28
CA ALA A 312 -13.81 -0.27 -5.75
C ALA A 312 -14.38 0.68 -6.80
N ALA A 313 -13.52 1.23 -7.69
CA ALA A 313 -13.94 2.05 -8.82
C ALA A 313 -14.64 1.24 -9.93
N GLY A 314 -14.71 -0.09 -9.81
CA GLY A 314 -15.36 -0.95 -10.79
C GLY A 314 -14.67 -0.91 -12.16
N LYS A 315 -13.34 -0.83 -12.20
CA LYS A 315 -12.58 -0.77 -13.46
C LYS A 315 -12.16 -2.16 -13.90
N ALA A 316 -12.08 -2.36 -15.23
CA ALA A 316 -11.45 -3.55 -15.78
C ALA A 316 -9.96 -3.52 -15.48
N ILE A 317 -9.48 -4.46 -14.67
CA ILE A 317 -8.11 -4.50 -14.17
C ILE A 317 -7.29 -5.42 -15.05
N ILE A 318 -6.10 -4.95 -15.47
CA ILE A 318 -5.08 -5.75 -16.14
C ILE A 318 -3.88 -5.84 -15.21
N ALA A 319 -3.52 -7.04 -14.75
CA ALA A 319 -2.49 -7.24 -13.75
C ALA A 319 -1.67 -8.51 -14.02
N PRO A 320 -0.42 -8.61 -13.53
CA PRO A 320 0.36 -9.82 -13.68
C PRO A 320 -0.22 -10.95 -12.82
N ARG A 321 -0.11 -12.19 -13.31
CA ARG A 321 -0.49 -13.43 -12.62
C ARG A 321 0.54 -13.75 -11.53
N GLN A 322 0.51 -12.95 -10.46
CA GLN A 322 1.40 -13.12 -9.30
C GLN A 322 0.61 -13.62 -8.10
N PRO A 323 1.18 -14.54 -7.28
CA PRO A 323 0.48 -15.13 -6.15
C PRO A 323 -0.17 -14.13 -5.21
N ASN A 324 0.54 -13.05 -4.84
CA ASN A 324 0.02 -12.01 -3.96
C ASN A 324 -1.17 -11.23 -4.53
N LEU A 325 -1.25 -11.04 -5.84
CA LEU A 325 -2.40 -10.39 -6.49
C LEU A 325 -3.56 -11.37 -6.63
N LEU A 326 -3.28 -12.66 -6.93
CA LEU A 326 -4.30 -13.71 -7.05
C LEU A 326 -4.96 -14.08 -5.71
N GLU A 327 -4.40 -13.69 -4.57
CA GLU A 327 -5.09 -13.72 -3.26
C GLU A 327 -6.34 -12.82 -3.27
N VAL A 328 -6.31 -11.75 -4.05
CA VAL A 328 -7.33 -10.71 -4.09
C VAL A 328 -8.22 -10.85 -5.32
N VAL A 329 -7.64 -10.98 -6.51
CA VAL A 329 -8.35 -11.05 -7.80
C VAL A 329 -8.35 -12.45 -8.40
N THR A 330 -9.33 -12.71 -9.27
CA THR A 330 -9.48 -13.96 -10.02
C THR A 330 -9.45 -13.66 -11.50
N ASP A 331 -8.52 -14.29 -12.23
CA ASP A 331 -8.38 -14.11 -13.67
C ASP A 331 -9.65 -14.48 -14.44
N GLY A 332 -10.03 -13.65 -15.41
CA GLY A 332 -11.22 -13.81 -16.24
C GLY A 332 -12.55 -13.50 -15.51
N HIS A 333 -12.52 -13.31 -14.18
CA HIS A 333 -13.70 -12.98 -13.37
C HIS A 333 -13.75 -11.49 -13.02
N ASP A 334 -12.76 -10.98 -12.28
CA ASP A 334 -12.68 -9.60 -11.79
C ASP A 334 -11.38 -8.87 -12.20
N ALA A 335 -10.49 -9.57 -12.93
CA ALA A 335 -9.32 -9.02 -13.58
C ALA A 335 -9.00 -9.81 -14.85
N LEU A 336 -8.17 -9.24 -15.74
CA LEU A 336 -7.45 -9.96 -16.79
C LEU A 336 -5.99 -10.11 -16.36
N CYS A 337 -5.54 -11.35 -16.19
CA CYS A 337 -4.19 -11.61 -15.78
C CYS A 337 -3.33 -12.10 -16.94
N PHE A 338 -2.07 -11.72 -16.95
CA PHE A 338 -1.03 -12.17 -17.87
C PHE A 338 0.16 -12.70 -17.07
N ASP A 339 0.97 -13.58 -17.67
CA ASP A 339 2.12 -14.11 -16.96
C ASP A 339 3.19 -13.02 -16.76
N PRO A 340 3.82 -12.94 -15.58
CA PRO A 340 4.87 -11.95 -15.32
C PRO A 340 5.95 -11.98 -16.40
N ASP A 341 6.39 -10.79 -16.84
CA ASP A 341 7.38 -10.59 -17.90
C ASP A 341 6.98 -11.07 -19.32
N ASP A 342 5.77 -11.63 -19.50
CA ASP A 342 5.20 -11.93 -20.81
C ASP A 342 4.59 -10.68 -21.46
N VAL A 343 5.41 -9.94 -22.22
CA VAL A 343 5.00 -8.72 -22.93
C VAL A 343 3.93 -9.02 -23.99
N ALA A 344 3.99 -10.18 -24.64
CA ALA A 344 3.02 -10.58 -25.65
C ALA A 344 1.66 -10.88 -25.02
N GLY A 345 1.65 -11.60 -23.89
CA GLY A 345 0.46 -11.84 -23.07
C GLY A 345 -0.15 -10.54 -22.56
N PHE A 346 0.67 -9.63 -22.01
CA PHE A 346 0.19 -8.29 -21.62
C PHE A 346 -0.50 -7.55 -22.79
N ARG A 347 0.15 -7.52 -23.95
CA ARG A 347 -0.42 -6.90 -25.17
C ARG A 347 -1.75 -7.55 -25.57
N ALA A 348 -1.86 -8.87 -25.49
CA ALA A 348 -3.07 -9.61 -25.83
C ALA A 348 -4.25 -9.26 -24.91
N VAL A 349 -4.03 -9.22 -23.59
CA VAL A 349 -5.09 -8.86 -22.62
C VAL A 349 -5.45 -7.37 -22.71
N LEU A 350 -4.48 -6.50 -22.98
CA LEU A 350 -4.73 -5.07 -23.25
C LEU A 350 -5.60 -4.89 -24.51
N ALA A 351 -5.28 -5.60 -25.60
CA ALA A 351 -6.06 -5.57 -26.83
C ALA A 351 -7.52 -6.00 -26.62
N ARG A 352 -7.75 -7.05 -25.79
CA ARG A 352 -9.10 -7.47 -25.41
C ARG A 352 -9.83 -6.39 -24.64
N ALA A 353 -9.18 -5.81 -23.61
CA ALA A 353 -9.77 -4.74 -22.83
C ALA A 353 -10.08 -3.48 -23.66
N LEU A 354 -9.30 -3.16 -24.68
CA LEU A 354 -9.57 -2.02 -25.58
C LEU A 354 -10.80 -2.23 -26.46
N ARG A 355 -11.01 -3.46 -26.96
CA ARG A 355 -12.05 -3.76 -27.97
C ARG A 355 -13.41 -4.13 -27.36
N ASP A 356 -13.44 -4.73 -26.18
CA ASP A 356 -14.63 -5.37 -25.61
C ASP A 356 -15.16 -4.56 -24.43
N ALA A 357 -16.20 -3.75 -24.70
CA ALA A 357 -16.86 -2.93 -23.68
C ALA A 357 -17.63 -3.76 -22.64
N ASP A 358 -18.28 -4.84 -23.08
CA ASP A 358 -19.07 -5.72 -22.21
C ASP A 358 -18.14 -6.48 -21.26
N LEU A 359 -16.97 -6.90 -21.76
CA LEU A 359 -15.93 -7.50 -20.92
C LEU A 359 -15.47 -6.52 -19.84
N ARG A 360 -15.19 -5.26 -20.21
CA ARG A 360 -14.79 -4.24 -19.21
C ARG A 360 -15.87 -4.02 -18.15
N ALA A 361 -17.12 -3.89 -18.56
CA ALA A 361 -18.24 -3.70 -17.66
C ALA A 361 -18.41 -4.88 -16.70
N ARG A 362 -18.36 -6.11 -17.22
CA ARG A 362 -18.48 -7.34 -16.44
C ARG A 362 -17.34 -7.49 -15.41
N LEU A 363 -16.09 -7.30 -15.84
CA LEU A 363 -14.92 -7.38 -14.96
C LEU A 363 -14.98 -6.33 -13.86
N GLY A 364 -15.31 -5.08 -14.19
CA GLY A 364 -15.42 -4.00 -13.22
C GLY A 364 -16.52 -4.24 -12.19
N ALA A 365 -17.68 -4.72 -12.62
CA ALA A 365 -18.77 -5.06 -11.71
C ALA A 365 -18.37 -6.19 -10.74
N ALA A 366 -17.70 -7.23 -11.26
CA ALA A 366 -17.21 -8.33 -10.44
C ALA A 366 -16.12 -7.89 -9.46
N ALA A 367 -15.18 -7.03 -9.89
CA ALA A 367 -14.14 -6.47 -9.02
C ALA A 367 -14.75 -5.70 -7.84
N ARG A 368 -15.76 -4.87 -8.08
CA ARG A 368 -16.49 -4.16 -7.03
C ARG A 368 -17.21 -5.13 -6.07
N ALA A 369 -17.86 -6.15 -6.60
CA ALA A 369 -18.51 -7.18 -5.78
C ALA A 369 -17.50 -7.95 -4.91
N THR A 370 -16.29 -8.20 -5.41
CA THR A 370 -15.22 -8.85 -4.65
C THR A 370 -14.77 -8.01 -3.45
N ILE A 371 -14.70 -6.68 -3.54
CA ILE A 371 -14.41 -5.81 -2.39
C ILE A 371 -15.40 -6.05 -1.25
N ALA A 372 -16.70 -6.09 -1.58
CA ALA A 372 -17.75 -6.30 -0.57
C ALA A 372 -17.72 -7.72 0.01
N SER A 373 -17.65 -8.75 -0.84
CA SER A 373 -17.73 -10.16 -0.42
C SER A 373 -16.53 -10.59 0.42
N LYS A 374 -15.32 -10.16 0.08
CA LYS A 374 -14.09 -10.44 0.83
C LYS A 374 -13.84 -9.42 1.96
N ARG A 375 -14.72 -8.41 2.12
CA ARG A 375 -14.56 -7.31 3.09
C ARG A 375 -13.19 -6.64 3.01
N LEU A 376 -12.74 -6.30 1.80
CA LEU A 376 -11.46 -5.67 1.52
C LEU A 376 -11.55 -4.14 1.74
N THR A 377 -12.09 -3.74 2.88
CA THR A 377 -12.30 -2.35 3.29
C THR A 377 -11.49 -2.04 4.54
N TRP A 378 -11.22 -0.77 4.80
CA TRP A 378 -10.55 -0.36 6.03
C TRP A 378 -11.34 -0.76 7.27
N SER A 379 -12.67 -0.67 7.22
CA SER A 379 -13.55 -1.13 8.30
C SER A 379 -13.43 -2.66 8.49
N GLY A 380 -13.39 -3.44 7.41
CA GLY A 380 -13.14 -4.88 7.47
C GLY A 380 -11.78 -5.22 8.10
N ASN A 381 -10.75 -4.43 7.80
CA ASN A 381 -9.42 -4.60 8.38
C ASN A 381 -9.39 -4.25 9.88
N ALA A 382 -10.02 -3.16 10.29
CA ALA A 382 -10.14 -2.80 11.70
C ALA A 382 -10.81 -3.93 12.51
N ALA A 383 -11.87 -4.53 11.99
CA ALA A 383 -12.52 -5.69 12.60
C ALA A 383 -11.60 -6.92 12.68
N ARG A 384 -10.81 -7.21 11.62
CA ARG A 384 -9.84 -8.33 11.64
C ARG A 384 -8.73 -8.11 12.65
N ILE A 385 -8.25 -6.88 12.82
CA ILE A 385 -7.23 -6.51 13.82
C ILE A 385 -7.73 -6.81 15.22
N THR A 386 -8.93 -6.32 15.57
CA THR A 386 -9.50 -6.51 16.91
C THR A 386 -9.86 -7.97 17.18
N GLN A 387 -10.42 -8.69 16.21
CA GLN A 387 -10.66 -10.13 16.30
C GLN A 387 -9.34 -10.91 16.50
N THR A 388 -8.27 -10.50 15.81
CA THR A 388 -6.95 -11.13 15.98
C THR A 388 -6.42 -10.90 17.38
N PHE A 389 -6.52 -9.68 17.92
CA PHE A 389 -6.16 -9.37 19.30
C PHE A 389 -6.93 -10.26 20.27
N GLU A 390 -8.25 -10.33 20.17
CA GLU A 390 -9.09 -11.15 21.06
C GLU A 390 -8.71 -12.64 21.03
N ARG A 391 -8.54 -13.19 19.82
CA ARG A 391 -8.19 -14.59 19.64
C ARG A 391 -6.85 -14.93 20.30
N LEU A 392 -5.85 -14.08 20.11
CA LEU A 392 -4.49 -14.34 20.62
C LEU A 392 -4.39 -14.15 22.13
N THR A 393 -5.19 -13.26 22.71
CA THR A 393 -5.18 -13.02 24.18
C THR A 393 -6.02 -14.03 24.95
N ARG A 394 -7.17 -14.48 24.42
CA ARG A 394 -7.96 -15.58 25.04
C ARG A 394 -7.16 -16.88 25.09
N GLY A 395 -6.37 -17.19 24.07
CA GLY A 395 -5.52 -18.39 24.05
C GLY A 395 -4.41 -18.39 25.11
N GLN A 396 -3.98 -17.21 25.59
CA GLN A 396 -2.99 -17.07 26.65
C GLN A 396 -3.59 -17.28 28.06
N GLN A 397 -4.88 -16.95 28.25
CA GLN A 397 -5.57 -17.13 29.55
C GLN A 397 -5.99 -18.58 29.80
N GLY A 398 -6.22 -19.37 28.74
CA GLY A 398 -6.58 -20.79 28.85
C GLY A 398 -5.40 -21.77 29.06
N GLY A 399 -4.17 -21.37 28.67
CA GLY A 399 -2.98 -22.23 28.78
C GLY A 399 -2.23 -22.16 30.10
N GLY A 400 -2.69 -21.36 31.06
CA GLY A 400 -2.07 -21.18 32.38
C GLY A 400 -2.71 -22.00 33.52
N ARG A 401 -3.60 -22.92 33.20
CA ARG A 401 -4.32 -23.79 34.18
C ARG A 401 -4.17 -25.28 33.88
N SER A 402 -2.99 -25.72 33.51
CA SER A 402 -2.69 -27.16 33.46
C SER A 402 -1.33 -27.45 34.13
#